data_9fd7bf744ab59022dee772a2331aa295
#
_entry.id   9fd7bf744ab59022dee772a2331aa295
#
_cell.length_a   1.000
_cell.length_b   1.000
_cell.length_c   1.000
_cell.angle_alpha   90.00
_cell.angle_beta   90.00
_cell.angle_gamma   90.00
#
_symmetry.space_group_name_H-M   'P 1'
#
loop_
_entity.id
_entity.type
_entity.pdbx_description
1 polymer ?
#
loop_
_entity_poly.entity_id
_entity_poly.type
_entity_poly.pdbx_seq_one_letter_code
_entity_poly.pdbx_strand_id
1 'polypeptide(L)'
;MGAKHIGFIMDGNGRWAVAHGMPRQEGYAHGLVALYKVAKRCSERGVEAVSVYALSTENLNRPQGELDSIFKVVEKFNLTYDGEYKISYMGDFNSLDDKLAYSIEQVEEKTRDNKGMWLNIAFNYGAKADILHAAKVAYDHGEFLDDTFEKHLSSSHLPPLDLIVRSGGEMRLSNFMLYEAAYAELMFLDKLWPDMDEGDVDKILDDFDKRVRKFGK
;
A
#
# COMPACT_ATOMS: atom_id res chain seq x y z
N MET A 1 -5.91 18.04 -12.79
CA MET A 1 -5.30 16.76 -13.20
C MET A 1 -5.64 15.75 -12.13
N GLY A 2 -6.20 14.60 -12.51
CA GLY A 2 -6.55 13.53 -11.55
C GLY A 2 -5.34 12.95 -10.82
N ALA A 3 -5.57 12.33 -9.66
CA ALA A 3 -4.52 11.63 -8.93
C ALA A 3 -3.98 10.46 -9.76
N LYS A 4 -2.67 10.35 -9.86
CA LYS A 4 -1.98 9.27 -10.57
C LYS A 4 -1.52 8.16 -9.64
N HIS A 5 -1.15 8.50 -8.41
CA HIS A 5 -0.71 7.54 -7.40
C HIS A 5 -1.41 7.80 -6.07
N ILE A 6 -2.07 6.77 -5.55
CA ILE A 6 -2.81 6.83 -4.29
C ILE A 6 -2.27 5.77 -3.33
N GLY A 7 -1.92 6.20 -2.11
CA GLY A 7 -1.57 5.31 -1.01
C GLY A 7 -2.78 5.05 -0.10
N PHE A 8 -3.10 3.80 0.19
CA PHE A 8 -4.17 3.43 1.12
C PHE A 8 -3.62 2.79 2.39
N ILE A 9 -3.95 3.37 3.55
CA ILE A 9 -3.75 2.74 4.85
C ILE A 9 -5.05 2.01 5.21
N MET A 10 -5.03 0.69 5.06
CA MET A 10 -6.18 -0.21 5.16
C MET A 10 -6.54 -0.52 6.62
N ASP A 11 -6.99 0.49 7.36
CA ASP A 11 -7.30 0.36 8.79
C ASP A 11 -8.76 -0.07 9.02
N GLY A 12 -8.97 -0.85 10.07
CA GLY A 12 -10.29 -1.23 10.56
C GLY A 12 -10.68 -2.69 10.33
N ASN A 13 -9.87 -3.52 9.66
CA ASN A 13 -10.21 -4.93 9.37
C ASN A 13 -10.68 -5.71 10.61
N GLY A 14 -9.89 -5.68 11.69
CA GLY A 14 -10.24 -6.39 12.92
C GLY A 14 -11.45 -5.81 13.65
N ARG A 15 -11.64 -4.48 13.64
CA ARG A 15 -12.82 -3.81 14.22
C ARG A 15 -14.08 -4.18 13.46
N TRP A 16 -13.98 -4.22 12.14
CA TRP A 16 -15.08 -4.62 11.27
C TRP A 16 -15.54 -6.07 11.56
N ALA A 17 -14.61 -7.02 11.64
CA ALA A 17 -14.92 -8.41 11.95
C ALA A 17 -15.66 -8.54 13.29
N VAL A 18 -15.15 -7.90 14.36
CA VAL A 18 -15.79 -7.91 15.69
C VAL A 18 -17.19 -7.31 15.64
N ALA A 19 -17.40 -6.21 14.93
CA ALA A 19 -18.72 -5.60 14.76
C ALA A 19 -19.74 -6.52 14.04
N HIS A 20 -19.23 -7.48 13.24
CA HIS A 20 -20.05 -8.48 12.54
C HIS A 20 -20.10 -9.84 13.28
N GLY A 21 -19.64 -9.91 14.54
CA GLY A 21 -19.68 -11.14 15.32
C GLY A 21 -18.66 -12.21 14.90
N MET A 22 -17.64 -11.82 14.17
CA MET A 22 -16.56 -12.69 13.66
C MET A 22 -15.26 -12.51 14.44
N PRO A 23 -14.39 -13.51 14.47
CA PRO A 23 -13.00 -13.35 14.96
C PRO A 23 -12.25 -12.25 14.20
N ARG A 24 -11.43 -11.44 14.90
CA ARG A 24 -10.71 -10.30 14.32
C ARG A 24 -9.94 -10.65 13.05
N GLN A 25 -9.33 -11.82 13.00
CA GLN A 25 -8.51 -12.30 11.89
C GLN A 25 -9.31 -12.54 10.60
N GLU A 26 -10.62 -12.78 10.67
CA GLU A 26 -11.44 -12.96 9.49
C GLU A 26 -11.65 -11.65 8.70
N GLY A 27 -11.49 -10.52 9.36
CA GLY A 27 -11.56 -9.20 8.72
C GLY A 27 -10.55 -8.99 7.58
N TYR A 28 -9.40 -9.66 7.63
CA TYR A 28 -8.37 -9.52 6.57
C TYR A 28 -8.82 -10.10 5.22
N ALA A 29 -9.56 -11.20 5.23
CA ALA A 29 -10.13 -11.77 4.01
C ALA A 29 -11.18 -10.83 3.38
N HIS A 30 -12.01 -10.18 4.21
CA HIS A 30 -12.95 -9.16 3.75
C HIS A 30 -12.23 -7.89 3.27
N GLY A 31 -11.14 -7.51 3.93
CA GLY A 31 -10.28 -6.40 3.48
C GLY A 31 -9.66 -6.64 2.11
N LEU A 32 -9.32 -7.88 1.76
CA LEU A 32 -8.86 -8.23 0.42
C LEU A 32 -9.97 -8.05 -0.63
N VAL A 33 -11.22 -8.38 -0.31
CA VAL A 33 -12.35 -8.13 -1.21
C VAL A 33 -12.54 -6.63 -1.46
N ALA A 34 -12.42 -5.80 -0.41
CA ALA A 34 -12.46 -4.35 -0.56
C ALA A 34 -11.29 -3.83 -1.42
N LEU A 35 -10.08 -4.39 -1.25
CA LEU A 35 -8.92 -4.04 -2.08
C LEU A 35 -9.21 -4.25 -3.57
N TYR A 36 -9.79 -5.38 -3.97
CA TYR A 36 -10.12 -5.63 -5.37
C TYR A 36 -11.09 -4.58 -5.93
N LYS A 37 -12.14 -4.21 -5.19
CA LYS A 37 -13.10 -3.18 -5.61
C LYS A 37 -12.45 -1.80 -5.75
N VAL A 38 -11.67 -1.41 -4.73
CA VAL A 38 -10.96 -0.12 -4.70
C VAL A 38 -9.94 -0.05 -5.84
N ALA A 39 -9.09 -1.07 -6.00
CA ALA A 39 -8.09 -1.10 -7.06
C ALA A 39 -8.72 -1.07 -8.46
N LYS A 40 -9.78 -1.85 -8.67
CA LYS A 40 -10.54 -1.84 -9.92
C LYS A 40 -11.06 -0.45 -10.23
N ARG A 41 -11.71 0.21 -9.26
CA ARG A 41 -12.27 1.54 -9.49
C ARG A 41 -11.19 2.60 -9.70
N CYS A 42 -10.07 2.54 -8.99
CA CYS A 42 -8.92 3.40 -9.24
C CYS A 42 -8.41 3.26 -10.68
N SER A 43 -8.24 2.03 -11.15
CA SER A 43 -7.81 1.74 -12.52
C SER A 43 -8.81 2.29 -13.57
N GLU A 44 -10.11 2.07 -13.38
CA GLU A 44 -11.17 2.62 -14.26
C GLU A 44 -11.18 4.16 -14.30
N ARG A 45 -10.76 4.81 -13.21
CA ARG A 45 -10.65 6.28 -13.10
C ARG A 45 -9.31 6.83 -13.62
N GLY A 46 -8.42 5.98 -14.16
CA GLY A 46 -7.16 6.38 -14.76
C GLY A 46 -6.01 6.61 -13.76
N VAL A 47 -6.12 6.07 -12.54
CA VAL A 47 -5.00 6.03 -11.58
C VAL A 47 -3.92 5.09 -12.12
N GLU A 48 -2.66 5.52 -12.07
CA GLU A 48 -1.52 4.78 -12.62
C GLU A 48 -0.89 3.83 -11.58
N ALA A 49 -0.99 4.18 -10.30
CA ALA A 49 -0.47 3.37 -9.19
C ALA A 49 -1.36 3.44 -7.94
N VAL A 50 -1.54 2.30 -7.29
CA VAL A 50 -2.14 2.18 -5.96
C VAL A 50 -1.14 1.49 -5.05
N SER A 51 -0.71 2.16 -3.97
CA SER A 51 0.10 1.55 -2.90
C SER A 51 -0.78 1.24 -1.69
N VAL A 52 -0.71 0.02 -1.15
CA VAL A 52 -1.52 -0.38 0.00
C VAL A 52 -0.65 -0.81 1.18
N TYR A 53 -1.01 -0.36 2.38
CA TYR A 53 -0.30 -0.73 3.61
C TYR A 53 -0.90 -2.00 4.19
N ALA A 54 -0.30 -3.15 3.86
CA ALA A 54 -0.78 -4.46 4.29
C ALA A 54 -0.23 -4.88 5.66
N LEU A 55 1.07 -4.61 5.94
CA LEU A 55 1.71 -4.92 7.22
C LEU A 55 2.87 -3.95 7.48
N SER A 56 2.85 -3.27 8.63
CA SER A 56 4.00 -2.46 9.07
C SER A 56 5.01 -3.31 9.84
N THR A 57 6.26 -2.83 9.92
CA THR A 57 7.31 -3.45 10.75
C THR A 57 6.89 -3.52 12.22
N GLU A 58 6.18 -2.51 12.73
CA GLU A 58 5.68 -2.47 14.10
C GLU A 58 4.58 -3.51 14.35
N ASN A 59 3.84 -3.91 13.31
CA ASN A 59 2.77 -4.90 13.41
C ASN A 59 3.28 -6.34 13.51
N LEU A 60 4.56 -6.62 13.30
CA LEU A 60 5.16 -7.93 13.56
C LEU A 60 5.08 -8.33 15.06
N ASN A 61 4.84 -7.38 15.95
CA ASN A 61 4.62 -7.63 17.37
C ASN A 61 3.17 -8.08 17.71
N ARG A 62 2.30 -8.24 16.71
CA ARG A 62 0.92 -8.74 16.91
C ARG A 62 0.91 -10.21 17.33
N PRO A 63 -0.20 -10.68 17.97
CA PRO A 63 -0.36 -12.10 18.27
C PRO A 63 -0.16 -12.97 17.03
N GLN A 64 0.55 -14.10 17.19
CA GLN A 64 0.95 -14.99 16.09
C GLN A 64 -0.25 -15.41 15.22
N GLY A 65 -1.39 -15.76 15.82
CA GLY A 65 -2.59 -16.15 15.05
C GLY A 65 -3.17 -15.03 14.16
N GLU A 66 -2.92 -13.75 14.50
CA GLU A 66 -3.29 -12.62 13.64
C GLU A 66 -2.29 -12.50 12.46
N LEU A 67 -0.99 -12.64 12.74
CA LEU A 67 0.05 -12.64 11.69
C LEU A 67 -0.15 -13.79 10.70
N ASP A 68 -0.38 -15.01 11.20
CA ASP A 68 -0.63 -16.18 10.37
C ASP A 68 -1.80 -15.97 9.41
N SER A 69 -2.84 -15.26 9.87
CA SER A 69 -4.00 -14.95 9.03
C SER A 69 -3.67 -13.94 7.94
N ILE A 70 -2.88 -12.90 8.26
CA ILE A 70 -2.40 -11.92 7.28
C ILE A 70 -1.52 -12.61 6.24
N PHE A 71 -0.56 -13.43 6.67
CA PHE A 71 0.36 -14.14 5.80
C PHE A 71 -0.37 -15.09 4.84
N LYS A 72 -1.35 -15.84 5.35
CA LYS A 72 -2.20 -16.73 4.52
C LYS A 72 -3.00 -15.95 3.46
N VAL A 73 -3.53 -14.77 3.82
CA VAL A 73 -4.27 -13.93 2.86
C VAL A 73 -3.34 -13.44 1.76
N VAL A 74 -2.12 -12.97 2.11
CA VAL A 74 -1.14 -12.48 1.14
C VAL A 74 -0.61 -13.63 0.28
N GLU A 75 -0.23 -14.75 0.86
CA GLU A 75 0.21 -15.94 0.12
C GLU A 75 -0.87 -16.41 -0.87
N LYS A 76 -2.13 -16.52 -0.41
CA LYS A 76 -3.25 -16.89 -1.28
C LYS A 76 -3.43 -15.90 -2.43
N PHE A 77 -3.39 -14.58 -2.13
CA PHE A 77 -3.46 -13.55 -3.16
C PHE A 77 -2.36 -13.78 -4.20
N ASN A 78 -1.10 -13.91 -3.79
CA ASN A 78 0.04 -14.06 -4.70
C ASN A 78 -0.09 -15.29 -5.60
N LEU A 79 -0.44 -16.44 -5.02
CA LEU A 79 -0.53 -17.71 -5.75
C LEU A 79 -1.73 -17.76 -6.72
N THR A 80 -2.79 -17.05 -6.43
CA THR A 80 -4.03 -17.11 -7.24
C THR A 80 -4.24 -15.89 -8.13
N TYR A 81 -3.41 -14.83 -8.01
CA TYR A 81 -3.57 -13.64 -8.81
C TYR A 81 -3.34 -13.93 -10.30
N ASP A 82 -4.30 -13.57 -11.14
CA ASP A 82 -4.30 -13.72 -12.60
C ASP A 82 -4.78 -12.46 -13.33
N GLY A 83 -4.83 -11.32 -12.59
CA GLY A 83 -5.31 -10.05 -13.11
C GLY A 83 -4.30 -9.30 -13.98
N GLU A 84 -4.71 -8.14 -14.47
CA GLU A 84 -3.96 -7.30 -15.42
C GLU A 84 -3.00 -6.30 -14.74
N TYR A 85 -3.08 -6.12 -13.41
CA TYR A 85 -2.22 -5.17 -12.71
C TYR A 85 -0.80 -5.70 -12.62
N LYS A 86 0.16 -4.77 -12.62
CA LYS A 86 1.53 -5.06 -12.32
C LYS A 86 1.70 -5.04 -10.80
N ILE A 87 2.01 -6.20 -10.22
CA ILE A 87 2.20 -6.32 -8.76
C ILE A 87 3.64 -5.99 -8.42
N SER A 88 3.83 -5.19 -7.37
CA SER A 88 5.14 -4.97 -6.73
C SER A 88 5.00 -4.95 -5.22
N TYR A 89 6.08 -5.28 -4.55
CA TYR A 89 6.15 -5.25 -3.11
C TYR A 89 7.24 -4.29 -2.62
N MET A 90 7.02 -3.65 -1.47
CA MET A 90 8.03 -2.88 -0.76
C MET A 90 8.06 -3.28 0.72
N GLY A 91 9.26 -3.45 1.27
CA GLY A 91 9.50 -3.85 2.66
C GLY A 91 10.71 -4.76 2.83
N ASP A 92 10.90 -5.31 4.04
CA ASP A 92 11.98 -6.26 4.33
C ASP A 92 11.45 -7.71 4.27
N PHE A 93 11.82 -8.42 3.21
CA PHE A 93 11.40 -9.80 2.97
C PHE A 93 12.40 -10.83 3.50
N ASN A 94 13.62 -10.41 3.88
CA ASN A 94 14.65 -11.31 4.39
C ASN A 94 14.29 -11.91 5.75
N SER A 95 13.37 -11.26 6.48
CA SER A 95 12.89 -11.72 7.79
C SER A 95 11.62 -12.58 7.70
N LEU A 96 11.08 -12.80 6.50
CA LEU A 96 9.89 -13.63 6.27
C LEU A 96 10.27 -15.11 6.12
N ASP A 97 9.27 -16.00 6.29
CA ASP A 97 9.48 -17.40 5.94
C ASP A 97 9.66 -17.58 4.42
N ASP A 98 10.44 -18.59 4.04
CA ASP A 98 10.83 -18.85 2.65
C ASP A 98 9.63 -19.02 1.71
N LYS A 99 8.52 -19.54 2.21
CA LYS A 99 7.33 -19.81 1.41
C LYS A 99 6.60 -18.53 1.03
N LEU A 100 6.48 -17.61 1.97
CA LEU A 100 5.87 -16.30 1.72
C LEU A 100 6.77 -15.46 0.82
N ALA A 101 8.08 -15.41 1.08
CA ALA A 101 9.05 -14.72 0.23
C ALA A 101 9.00 -15.27 -1.21
N TYR A 102 8.99 -16.58 -1.39
CA TYR A 102 8.84 -17.21 -2.71
C TYR A 102 7.53 -16.82 -3.40
N SER A 103 6.40 -16.77 -2.67
CA SER A 103 5.12 -16.36 -3.27
C SER A 103 5.13 -14.92 -3.79
N ILE A 104 5.84 -14.02 -3.09
CA ILE A 104 6.04 -12.62 -3.52
C ILE A 104 6.82 -12.58 -4.84
N GLU A 105 7.98 -13.25 -4.90
CA GLU A 105 8.79 -13.32 -6.13
C GLU A 105 7.98 -13.86 -7.31
N GLN A 106 7.17 -14.90 -7.08
CA GLN A 106 6.37 -15.52 -8.13
C GLN A 106 5.30 -14.58 -8.71
N VAL A 107 4.61 -13.80 -7.88
CA VAL A 107 3.58 -12.88 -8.39
C VAL A 107 4.20 -11.67 -9.09
N GLU A 108 5.31 -11.13 -8.60
CA GLU A 108 6.05 -10.04 -9.25
C GLU A 108 6.56 -10.48 -10.63
N GLU A 109 7.18 -11.65 -10.72
CA GLU A 109 7.68 -12.22 -12.00
C GLU A 109 6.53 -12.49 -12.98
N LYS A 110 5.43 -13.10 -12.50
CA LYS A 110 4.24 -13.41 -13.31
C LYS A 110 3.60 -12.17 -13.91
N THR A 111 3.62 -11.06 -13.17
CA THR A 111 2.94 -9.82 -13.57
C THR A 111 3.86 -8.75 -14.14
N ARG A 112 5.17 -9.02 -14.23
CA ARG A 112 6.19 -8.06 -14.67
C ARG A 112 5.87 -7.38 -16.00
N ASP A 113 5.32 -8.13 -16.96
CA ASP A 113 5.02 -7.65 -18.30
C ASP A 113 3.59 -7.11 -18.46
N ASN A 114 2.78 -7.13 -17.41
CA ASN A 114 1.44 -6.55 -17.41
C ASN A 114 1.51 -5.06 -17.75
N LYS A 115 0.46 -4.55 -18.41
CA LYS A 115 0.36 -3.15 -18.85
C LYS A 115 -0.64 -2.33 -18.03
N GLY A 116 -1.31 -2.98 -17.09
CA GLY A 116 -2.26 -2.33 -16.19
C GLY A 116 -1.59 -1.44 -15.13
N MET A 117 -2.42 -0.91 -14.25
CA MET A 117 -2.02 -0.11 -13.10
C MET A 117 -1.03 -0.87 -12.20
N TRP A 118 -0.09 -0.16 -11.58
CA TRP A 118 0.70 -0.72 -10.49
C TRP A 118 -0.17 -0.94 -9.25
N LEU A 119 -0.18 -2.16 -8.71
CA LEU A 119 -0.66 -2.44 -7.36
C LEU A 119 0.54 -2.80 -6.49
N ASN A 120 1.01 -1.82 -5.72
CA ASN A 120 2.18 -1.92 -4.87
C ASN A 120 1.76 -2.24 -3.43
N ILE A 121 2.35 -3.26 -2.84
CA ILE A 121 1.96 -3.79 -1.54
C ILE A 121 3.09 -3.54 -0.53
N ALA A 122 2.87 -2.62 0.40
CA ALA A 122 3.77 -2.38 1.53
C ALA A 122 3.56 -3.48 2.58
N PHE A 123 4.50 -4.41 2.66
CA PHE A 123 4.44 -5.58 3.52
C PHE A 123 5.74 -5.74 4.31
N ASN A 124 5.64 -5.85 5.63
CA ASN A 124 6.78 -5.70 6.54
C ASN A 124 7.59 -4.42 6.22
N TYR A 125 6.85 -3.35 5.99
CA TYR A 125 7.37 -2.06 5.53
C TYR A 125 7.33 -1.01 6.63
N GLY A 126 8.31 -0.12 6.62
CA GLY A 126 8.32 1.09 7.43
C GLY A 126 9.19 2.15 6.76
N ALA A 127 8.62 3.32 6.45
CA ALA A 127 9.30 4.37 5.70
C ALA A 127 10.61 4.84 6.35
N LYS A 128 10.71 4.84 7.68
CA LYS A 128 11.98 5.17 8.37
C LYS A 128 13.09 4.19 8.03
N ALA A 129 12.79 2.89 7.97
CA ALA A 129 13.76 1.87 7.60
C ALA A 129 14.14 1.97 6.12
N ASP A 130 13.16 2.21 5.25
CA ASP A 130 13.36 2.40 3.81
C ASP A 130 14.26 3.60 3.52
N ILE A 131 14.00 4.76 4.15
CA ILE A 131 14.85 5.96 4.05
C ILE A 131 16.28 5.68 4.51
N LEU A 132 16.47 4.99 5.65
CA LEU A 132 17.81 4.64 6.15
C LEU A 132 18.52 3.67 5.21
N HIS A 133 17.81 2.71 4.64
CA HIS A 133 18.35 1.79 3.64
C HIS A 133 18.79 2.54 2.38
N ALA A 134 17.91 3.38 1.82
CA ALA A 134 18.18 4.19 0.64
C ALA A 134 19.40 5.11 0.86
N ALA A 135 19.49 5.76 2.04
CA ALA A 135 20.63 6.60 2.41
C ALA A 135 21.94 5.81 2.49
N LYS A 136 21.90 4.59 3.02
CA LYS A 136 23.09 3.72 3.07
C LYS A 136 23.53 3.32 1.67
N VAL A 137 22.62 2.89 0.81
CA VAL A 137 22.92 2.49 -0.57
C VAL A 137 23.49 3.68 -1.35
N ALA A 138 22.88 4.86 -1.25
CA ALA A 138 23.38 6.08 -1.86
C ALA A 138 24.81 6.41 -1.38
N TYR A 139 25.08 6.27 -0.07
CA TYR A 139 26.41 6.47 0.49
C TYR A 139 27.43 5.49 -0.10
N ASP A 140 27.11 4.21 -0.12
CA ASP A 140 28.00 3.15 -0.62
C ASP A 140 28.33 3.33 -2.12
N HIS A 141 27.43 3.97 -2.90
CA HIS A 141 27.62 4.28 -4.31
C HIS A 141 28.24 5.68 -4.57
N GLY A 142 28.45 6.50 -3.54
CA GLY A 142 28.93 7.88 -3.69
C GLY A 142 27.89 8.85 -4.28
N GLU A 143 26.61 8.52 -4.16
CA GLU A 143 25.46 9.26 -4.70
C GLU A 143 24.76 10.05 -3.57
N PHE A 144 25.12 11.34 -3.40
CA PHE A 144 24.59 12.17 -2.31
C PHE A 144 23.65 13.29 -2.75
N LEU A 145 23.22 13.29 -4.00
CA LEU A 145 22.33 14.31 -4.52
C LEU A 145 20.87 13.88 -4.36
N ASP A 146 19.98 14.83 -4.13
CA ASP A 146 18.54 14.56 -3.90
C ASP A 146 17.93 13.70 -4.99
N ASP A 147 18.24 13.96 -6.26
CA ASP A 147 17.73 13.22 -7.42
C ASP A 147 18.31 11.80 -7.55
N THR A 148 19.43 11.50 -6.89
CA THR A 148 20.00 10.15 -6.85
C THR A 148 19.47 9.35 -5.66
N PHE A 149 19.22 9.99 -4.53
CA PHE A 149 18.68 9.36 -3.33
C PHE A 149 17.32 8.69 -3.59
N GLU A 150 16.40 9.39 -4.27
CA GLU A 150 15.06 8.87 -4.56
C GLU A 150 15.05 7.54 -5.35
N LYS A 151 16.09 7.31 -6.16
CA LYS A 151 16.23 6.05 -6.93
C LYS A 151 16.46 4.83 -6.06
N HIS A 152 16.89 5.01 -4.82
CA HIS A 152 17.14 3.92 -3.87
C HIS A 152 15.97 3.64 -2.94
N LEU A 153 14.90 4.44 -2.98
CA LEU A 153 13.66 4.14 -2.26
C LEU A 153 12.96 2.95 -2.91
N SER A 154 12.33 2.11 -2.09
CA SER A 154 11.57 0.93 -2.56
C SER A 154 10.45 1.30 -3.53
N SER A 155 9.95 2.53 -3.47
CA SER A 155 8.88 3.08 -4.32
C SER A 155 9.39 3.75 -5.61
N SER A 156 10.69 3.78 -5.87
CA SER A 156 11.33 4.56 -6.95
C SER A 156 10.81 4.27 -8.36
N HIS A 157 10.21 3.11 -8.58
CA HIS A 157 9.62 2.69 -9.86
C HIS A 157 8.18 3.21 -10.08
N LEU A 158 7.57 3.80 -9.05
CA LEU A 158 6.20 4.30 -9.08
C LEU A 158 6.16 5.79 -9.43
N PRO A 159 5.04 6.30 -9.98
CA PRO A 159 4.86 7.75 -10.12
C PRO A 159 4.84 8.43 -8.74
N PRO A 160 5.13 9.75 -8.68
CA PRO A 160 5.03 10.51 -7.43
C PRO A 160 3.70 10.32 -6.72
N LEU A 161 3.73 10.22 -5.39
CA LEU A 161 2.54 10.03 -4.58
C LEU A 161 1.70 11.32 -4.53
N ASP A 162 0.44 11.23 -4.94
CA ASP A 162 -0.47 12.37 -4.97
C ASP A 162 -1.35 12.47 -3.73
N LEU A 163 -1.80 11.33 -3.21
CA LEU A 163 -2.79 11.26 -2.14
C LEU A 163 -2.52 10.06 -1.23
N ILE A 164 -2.62 10.26 0.08
CA ILE A 164 -2.77 9.17 1.04
C ILE A 164 -4.18 9.19 1.62
N VAL A 165 -4.86 8.05 1.55
CA VAL A 165 -6.17 7.83 2.14
C VAL A 165 -6.03 6.83 3.30
N ARG A 166 -6.51 7.19 4.48
CA ARG A 166 -6.60 6.27 5.60
C ARG A 166 -8.04 6.06 6.01
N SER A 167 -8.47 4.80 6.02
CA SER A 167 -9.75 4.36 6.58
C SER A 167 -9.67 4.15 8.09
N GLY A 168 -10.83 4.01 8.76
CA GLY A 168 -10.90 3.59 10.15
C GLY A 168 -10.82 4.70 11.20
N GLY A 169 -10.96 5.98 10.83
CA GLY A 169 -11.11 7.11 11.74
C GLY A 169 -9.83 7.63 12.40
N GLU A 170 -8.67 7.05 12.11
CA GLU A 170 -7.40 7.46 12.70
C GLU A 170 -6.65 8.45 11.81
N MET A 171 -6.16 9.57 12.39
CA MET A 171 -5.53 10.67 11.67
C MET A 171 -4.00 10.64 11.85
N ARG A 172 -3.32 9.67 11.29
CA ARG A 172 -1.86 9.49 11.31
C ARG A 172 -1.38 8.63 10.15
N LEU A 173 -0.11 8.74 9.74
CA LEU A 173 0.49 7.98 8.63
C LEU A 173 1.08 6.64 9.08
N SER A 174 1.35 6.46 10.36
CA SER A 174 1.88 5.22 10.95
C SER A 174 3.12 4.69 10.21
N ASN A 175 4.06 5.55 9.88
CA ASN A 175 5.30 5.19 9.19
C ASN A 175 5.10 4.67 7.74
N PHE A 176 4.00 5.10 7.07
CA PHE A 176 3.72 4.75 5.68
C PHE A 176 4.18 5.84 4.73
N MET A 177 5.06 5.51 3.77
CA MET A 177 5.52 6.33 2.65
C MET A 177 5.83 7.80 3.05
N LEU A 178 6.64 7.98 4.13
CA LEU A 178 6.85 9.33 4.72
C LEU A 178 7.62 10.27 3.79
N TYR A 179 8.57 9.76 3.02
CA TYR A 179 9.33 10.56 2.08
C TYR A 179 8.43 11.02 0.93
N GLU A 180 7.70 10.11 0.34
CA GLU A 180 6.77 10.36 -0.77
C GLU A 180 5.59 11.24 -0.35
N ALA A 181 5.21 11.20 0.94
CA ALA A 181 4.12 11.99 1.51
C ALA A 181 4.42 13.49 1.62
N ALA A 182 5.66 13.92 1.37
CA ALA A 182 6.09 15.31 1.58
C ALA A 182 5.19 16.35 0.89
N TYR A 183 4.65 16.02 -0.28
CA TYR A 183 3.71 16.88 -1.03
C TYR A 183 2.39 16.18 -1.37
N ALA A 184 2.14 14.99 -0.82
CA ALA A 184 0.88 14.29 -1.02
C ALA A 184 -0.24 14.95 -0.21
N GLU A 185 -1.45 14.96 -0.79
CA GLU A 185 -2.65 15.30 -0.04
C GLU A 185 -3.00 14.18 0.94
N LEU A 186 -3.63 14.52 2.07
CA LEU A 186 -4.06 13.55 3.07
C LEU A 186 -5.59 13.55 3.18
N MET A 187 -6.17 12.35 3.25
CA MET A 187 -7.60 12.16 3.48
C MET A 187 -7.82 11.06 4.52
N PHE A 188 -8.62 11.36 5.53
CA PHE A 188 -8.94 10.45 6.63
C PHE A 188 -10.43 10.17 6.63
N LEU A 189 -10.80 8.88 6.66
CA LEU A 189 -12.18 8.41 6.56
C LEU A 189 -12.55 7.61 7.81
N ASP A 190 -13.74 7.85 8.35
CA ASP A 190 -14.26 7.07 9.49
C ASP A 190 -14.64 5.64 9.09
N LYS A 191 -14.96 5.43 7.81
CA LYS A 191 -15.36 4.14 7.25
C LYS A 191 -14.26 3.09 7.44
N LEU A 192 -14.60 1.90 7.90
CA LEU A 192 -13.67 0.80 8.07
C LEU A 192 -13.28 0.21 6.70
N TRP A 193 -12.05 -0.25 6.57
CA TRP A 193 -11.53 -0.71 5.28
C TRP A 193 -12.40 -1.77 4.57
N PRO A 194 -12.91 -2.85 5.22
CA PRO A 194 -13.74 -3.84 4.53
C PRO A 194 -15.06 -3.30 3.94
N ASP A 195 -15.52 -2.16 4.43
CA ASP A 195 -16.72 -1.50 3.91
C ASP A 195 -16.45 -0.55 2.73
N MET A 196 -15.17 -0.32 2.38
CA MET A 196 -14.81 0.52 1.24
C MET A 196 -15.29 -0.09 -0.08
N ASP A 197 -15.81 0.77 -0.95
CA ASP A 197 -16.38 0.38 -2.23
C ASP A 197 -16.00 1.35 -3.36
N GLU A 198 -16.50 1.07 -4.55
CA GLU A 198 -16.24 1.87 -5.75
C GLU A 198 -16.77 3.31 -5.62
N GLY A 199 -17.88 3.51 -4.92
CA GLY A 199 -18.47 4.83 -4.69
C GLY A 199 -17.62 5.71 -3.75
N ASP A 200 -16.89 5.10 -2.83
CA ASP A 200 -15.93 5.83 -1.99
C ASP A 200 -14.73 6.30 -2.82
N VAL A 201 -14.23 5.47 -3.73
CA VAL A 201 -13.16 5.87 -4.66
C VAL A 201 -13.58 7.07 -5.49
N ASP A 202 -14.81 7.06 -6.03
CA ASP A 202 -15.32 8.20 -6.79
C ASP A 202 -15.33 9.48 -5.95
N LYS A 203 -15.82 9.43 -4.72
CA LYS A 203 -15.84 10.60 -3.82
C LYS A 203 -14.42 11.09 -3.50
N ILE A 204 -13.50 10.16 -3.21
CA ILE A 204 -12.09 10.46 -2.91
C ILE A 204 -11.45 11.22 -4.08
N LEU A 205 -11.62 10.72 -5.30
CA LEU A 205 -11.04 11.32 -6.49
C LEU A 205 -11.71 12.66 -6.85
N ASP A 206 -13.04 12.74 -6.75
CA ASP A 206 -13.78 13.98 -6.99
C ASP A 206 -13.42 15.08 -5.97
N ASP A 207 -13.12 14.69 -4.72
CA ASP A 207 -12.67 15.65 -3.69
C ASP A 207 -11.20 16.03 -3.89
N PHE A 208 -10.35 15.10 -4.32
CA PHE A 208 -8.97 15.42 -4.70
C PHE A 208 -8.92 16.43 -5.85
N ASP A 209 -9.72 16.25 -6.90
CA ASP A 209 -9.75 17.13 -8.08
C ASP A 209 -10.18 18.58 -7.75
N LYS A 210 -10.88 18.80 -6.63
CA LYS A 210 -11.25 20.14 -6.15
C LYS A 210 -10.11 20.86 -5.41
N ARG A 211 -9.05 20.12 -5.00
CA ARG A 211 -7.95 20.69 -4.23
C ARG A 211 -6.98 21.46 -5.12
N VAL A 212 -6.50 22.59 -4.62
CA VAL A 212 -5.49 23.41 -5.32
C VAL A 212 -4.11 23.07 -4.74
N ARG A 213 -3.32 22.30 -5.49
CA ARG A 213 -1.96 21.92 -5.13
C ARG A 213 -0.97 22.99 -5.58
N LYS A 214 -0.33 23.68 -4.63
CA LYS A 214 0.54 24.83 -4.92
C LYS A 214 2.03 24.47 -5.02
N PHE A 215 2.49 23.32 -4.54
CA PHE A 215 3.89 22.87 -4.55
C PHE A 215 4.89 23.97 -4.16
N GLY A 216 4.55 24.75 -3.11
CA GLY A 216 5.41 25.84 -2.63
C GLY A 216 5.42 27.12 -3.50
N LYS A 217 4.52 27.25 -4.46
CA LYS A 217 4.36 28.45 -5.32
C LYS A 217 3.19 29.31 -4.91
#